data_ffb683eec09bf6e23e50e1ee4ed32d57
#
_entry.id   ffb683eec09bf6e23e50e1ee4ed32d57
#
_cell.length_a   1.000
_cell.length_b   1.000
_cell.length_c   1.000
_cell.angle_alpha   90.00
_cell.angle_beta   90.00
_cell.angle_gamma   90.00
#
_symmetry.space_group_name_H-M   'P 1'
#
loop_
_entity.id
_entity.type
_entity.pdbx_description
1 polymer ?
#
loop_
_entity_poly.entity_id
_entity_poly.type
_entity_poly.pdbx_seq_one_letter_code
_entity_poly.pdbx_strand_id
1 'polypeptide(L)'
;MKTIKMLAAAAMLLSAVACNSGNTGAKVDGADSTAVAEAVKPVNPKALLPSKASVDSVSYLLGIQLGSMIKGYHLGELNFNMLKKGAADFVASKGSPRDTDFVKQFKVNPEDMNRIMNEFIEKRAEYVGAINKAEEAKFLEANKKKTGVQVTESGLQYIIKEAGSEVKPNNSKDTVFVHYKLALKDGTVIEEVALEQPAVMLMLNRVIPGWTEGLQLIGEGGKATLFVPSELGYGERGSNGIDPY
;
A
#
# COMPACT_ATOMS: atom_id res chain seq x y z
N MET A 1 -24.64 6.91 10.58
CA MET A 1 -24.42 6.52 9.18
C MET A 1 -24.03 7.76 8.39
N LYS A 2 -22.77 7.92 8.04
CA LYS A 2 -22.31 8.92 7.08
C LYS A 2 -21.28 8.23 6.18
N THR A 3 -21.72 7.88 4.99
CA THR A 3 -20.89 7.31 3.93
C THR A 3 -19.94 8.38 3.39
N ILE A 4 -18.62 8.17 3.55
CA ILE A 4 -17.62 8.99 2.89
C ILE A 4 -17.36 8.34 1.52
N LYS A 5 -17.84 8.99 0.46
CA LYS A 5 -17.47 8.63 -0.91
C LYS A 5 -16.08 9.21 -1.20
N MET A 6 -15.10 8.37 -1.38
CA MET A 6 -13.81 8.75 -1.97
C MET A 6 -14.01 8.98 -3.46
N LEU A 7 -13.84 10.22 -3.89
CA LEU A 7 -13.74 10.60 -5.30
C LEU A 7 -12.25 10.65 -5.66
N ALA A 8 -11.77 9.62 -6.34
CA ALA A 8 -10.49 9.66 -7.02
C ALA A 8 -10.69 10.30 -8.39
N ALA A 9 -10.28 11.54 -8.55
CA ALA A 9 -10.21 12.20 -9.84
C ALA A 9 -8.77 12.63 -10.10
N ALA A 10 -8.00 11.77 -10.78
CA ALA A 10 -6.77 12.17 -11.44
C ALA A 10 -7.12 12.48 -12.90
N ALA A 11 -7.39 13.75 -13.19
CA ALA A 11 -7.51 14.24 -14.56
C ALA A 11 -6.22 15.01 -14.89
N MET A 12 -5.30 14.38 -15.61
CA MET A 12 -4.25 15.11 -16.34
C MET A 12 -4.85 15.65 -17.64
N LEU A 13 -5.11 16.94 -17.67
CA LEU A 13 -5.41 17.66 -18.91
C LEU A 13 -4.08 18.22 -19.47
N LEU A 14 -3.52 17.48 -20.42
CA LEU A 14 -2.55 18.03 -21.37
C LEU A 14 -3.33 18.64 -22.53
N SER A 15 -3.50 19.95 -22.53
CA SER A 15 -3.95 20.68 -23.70
C SER A 15 -2.76 21.00 -24.60
N ALA A 16 -2.59 20.22 -25.65
CA ALA A 16 -1.72 20.57 -26.75
C ALA A 16 -2.39 21.67 -27.60
N VAL A 17 -1.81 22.86 -27.59
CA VAL A 17 -2.14 23.88 -28.58
C VAL A 17 -1.47 23.52 -29.89
N ALA A 18 -2.24 22.98 -30.82
CA ALA A 18 -1.79 22.81 -32.21
C ALA A 18 -2.10 24.07 -33.00
N CYS A 19 -1.07 24.81 -33.37
CA CYS A 19 -1.20 25.80 -34.44
C CYS A 19 -1.37 25.06 -35.76
N ASN A 20 -2.55 25.15 -36.35
CA ASN A 20 -2.78 24.70 -37.72
C ASN A 20 -2.91 25.92 -38.64
N SER A 21 -1.91 26.10 -39.48
CA SER A 21 -1.96 27.02 -40.62
C SER A 21 -2.51 26.24 -41.81
N GLY A 22 -3.73 26.53 -42.19
CA GLY A 22 -4.35 26.00 -43.41
C GLY A 22 -5.28 27.00 -44.04
N ASN A 23 -4.79 27.67 -45.08
CA ASN A 23 -5.49 28.61 -45.93
C ASN A 23 -6.52 27.94 -46.80
N THR A 24 -7.81 28.33 -46.71
CA THR A 24 -8.75 28.27 -47.86
C THR A 24 -9.77 29.38 -47.74
N GLY A 25 -9.78 30.23 -48.78
CA GLY A 25 -10.65 31.38 -48.86
C GLY A 25 -12.13 31.00 -49.07
N ALA A 26 -12.96 31.76 -48.40
CA ALA A 26 -14.35 32.00 -48.81
C ALA A 26 -14.72 33.43 -48.40
N LYS A 27 -15.08 34.24 -49.40
CA LYS A 27 -15.66 35.58 -49.22
C LYS A 27 -17.05 35.40 -48.59
N VAL A 28 -17.30 36.20 -47.55
CA VAL A 28 -18.68 36.55 -47.11
C VAL A 28 -18.67 38.02 -46.73
N ASP A 29 -19.64 38.72 -47.26
CA ASP A 29 -19.86 40.14 -47.20
C ASP A 29 -20.18 40.69 -45.79
N GLY A 30 -19.81 41.94 -45.61
CA GLY A 30 -20.02 42.94 -44.63
C GLY A 30 -21.08 42.69 -43.51
N ALA A 31 -20.57 42.71 -42.28
CA ALA A 31 -21.29 43.20 -41.15
C ALA A 31 -20.33 43.97 -40.26
N ASP A 32 -20.67 45.22 -40.05
CA ASP A 32 -20.02 46.17 -39.14
C ASP A 32 -19.85 45.58 -37.75
N SER A 33 -18.63 45.22 -37.36
CA SER A 33 -18.26 44.88 -36.00
C SER A 33 -17.21 45.86 -35.49
N THR A 34 -17.68 46.99 -35.01
CA THR A 34 -16.95 47.76 -34.02
C THR A 34 -16.97 47.01 -32.70
N ALA A 35 -16.32 45.84 -32.67
CA ALA A 35 -15.96 45.18 -31.43
C ALA A 35 -14.82 46.01 -30.80
N VAL A 36 -15.22 46.78 -29.80
CA VAL A 36 -14.28 47.50 -28.90
C VAL A 36 -13.32 46.43 -28.34
N ALA A 37 -12.09 46.43 -28.83
CA ALA A 37 -11.02 45.62 -28.19
C ALA A 37 -10.88 46.18 -26.77
N GLU A 38 -11.45 45.54 -25.79
CA GLU A 38 -11.14 45.80 -24.38
C GLU A 38 -9.66 45.65 -24.22
N ALA A 39 -8.98 46.76 -23.94
CA ALA A 39 -7.55 46.77 -23.68
C ALA A 39 -7.28 45.86 -22.47
N VAL A 40 -6.71 44.67 -22.73
CA VAL A 40 -6.28 43.74 -21.68
C VAL A 40 -5.32 44.51 -20.79
N LYS A 41 -5.78 44.84 -19.58
CA LYS A 41 -4.92 45.52 -18.58
C LYS A 41 -3.71 44.64 -18.32
N PRO A 42 -2.49 45.16 -18.31
CA PRO A 42 -1.30 44.39 -18.06
C PRO A 42 -1.39 43.76 -16.66
N VAL A 43 -1.52 42.45 -16.62
CA VAL A 43 -1.56 41.69 -15.36
C VAL A 43 -0.15 41.64 -14.79
N ASN A 44 0.01 42.06 -13.52
CA ASN A 44 1.28 41.90 -12.82
C ASN A 44 1.51 40.41 -12.55
N PRO A 45 2.50 39.74 -13.17
CA PRO A 45 2.73 38.32 -12.99
C PRO A 45 2.95 37.89 -11.53
N LYS A 46 3.49 38.80 -10.71
CA LYS A 46 3.70 38.55 -9.27
C LYS A 46 2.38 38.41 -8.49
N ALA A 47 1.30 39.03 -8.96
CA ALA A 47 -0.02 38.89 -8.33
C ALA A 47 -0.69 37.55 -8.59
N LEU A 48 -0.16 36.79 -9.56
CA LEU A 48 -0.63 35.45 -9.89
C LEU A 48 0.10 34.32 -9.13
N LEU A 49 1.13 34.67 -8.35
CA LEU A 49 1.86 33.67 -7.56
C LEU A 49 0.96 33.10 -6.46
N PRO A 50 1.02 31.79 -6.24
CA PRO A 50 0.34 31.16 -5.12
C PRO A 50 0.75 31.81 -3.79
N SER A 51 -0.20 31.92 -2.86
CA SER A 51 0.09 32.42 -1.52
C SER A 51 1.08 31.49 -0.79
N LYS A 52 1.81 32.04 0.19
CA LYS A 52 2.68 31.23 1.05
C LYS A 52 1.94 30.05 1.68
N ALA A 53 0.72 30.27 2.18
CA ALA A 53 -0.11 29.21 2.76
C ALA A 53 -0.44 28.10 1.75
N SER A 54 -0.70 28.47 0.50
CA SER A 54 -0.93 27.52 -0.59
C SER A 54 0.32 26.68 -0.88
N VAL A 55 1.48 27.31 -0.95
CA VAL A 55 2.77 26.63 -1.15
C VAL A 55 3.05 25.67 0.00
N ASP A 56 2.86 26.11 1.25
CA ASP A 56 3.07 25.29 2.44
C ASP A 56 2.12 24.07 2.43
N SER A 57 0.85 24.25 2.06
CA SER A 57 -0.14 23.17 1.98
C SER A 57 0.23 22.13 0.92
N VAL A 58 0.62 22.57 -0.29
CA VAL A 58 1.05 21.66 -1.35
C VAL A 58 2.30 20.89 -0.94
N SER A 59 3.27 21.58 -0.34
CA SER A 59 4.50 20.93 0.16
C SER A 59 4.20 19.86 1.21
N TYR A 60 3.29 20.13 2.13
CA TYR A 60 2.86 19.18 3.14
C TYR A 60 2.15 17.96 2.55
N LEU A 61 1.25 18.15 1.57
CA LEU A 61 0.56 17.08 0.87
C LEU A 61 1.52 16.17 0.11
N LEU A 62 2.53 16.74 -0.57
CA LEU A 62 3.59 15.94 -1.20
C LEU A 62 4.39 15.14 -0.17
N GLY A 63 4.64 15.72 1.01
CA GLY A 63 5.24 15.02 2.14
C GLY A 63 4.41 13.84 2.63
N ILE A 64 3.09 13.99 2.72
CA ILE A 64 2.16 12.88 3.06
C ILE A 64 2.24 11.75 2.01
N GLN A 65 2.24 12.09 0.72
CA GLN A 65 2.35 11.08 -0.34
C GLN A 65 3.67 10.31 -0.25
N LEU A 66 4.78 11.02 -0.04
CA LEU A 66 6.08 10.40 0.18
C LEU A 66 6.07 9.50 1.43
N GLY A 67 5.51 9.96 2.54
CA GLY A 67 5.35 9.18 3.77
C GLY A 67 4.52 7.91 3.56
N SER A 68 3.43 8.01 2.79
CA SER A 68 2.62 6.84 2.41
C SER A 68 3.42 5.82 1.60
N MET A 69 4.22 6.28 0.65
CA MET A 69 5.11 5.42 -0.13
C MET A 69 6.15 4.73 0.76
N ILE A 70 6.84 5.48 1.63
CA ILE A 70 7.83 4.94 2.58
C ILE A 70 7.21 3.85 3.46
N LYS A 71 5.99 4.09 3.96
CA LYS A 71 5.25 3.13 4.77
C LYS A 71 4.82 1.91 3.93
N GLY A 72 4.27 2.13 2.74
CA GLY A 72 3.77 1.05 1.88
C GLY A 72 4.85 0.11 1.35
N TYR A 73 6.06 0.62 1.15
CA TYR A 73 7.22 -0.21 0.76
C TYR A 73 8.07 -0.68 1.94
N HIS A 74 7.61 -0.47 3.18
CA HIS A 74 8.30 -0.88 4.40
C HIS A 74 9.76 -0.41 4.48
N LEU A 75 10.06 0.78 3.93
CA LEU A 75 11.43 1.29 3.84
C LEU A 75 12.04 1.64 5.22
N GLY A 76 11.23 1.70 6.26
CA GLY A 76 11.67 2.02 7.62
C GLY A 76 12.09 3.48 7.77
N GLU A 77 13.08 3.72 8.63
CA GLU A 77 13.58 5.08 8.85
C GLU A 77 14.53 5.51 7.72
N LEU A 78 14.16 6.59 7.04
CA LEU A 78 14.99 7.22 6.02
C LEU A 78 15.53 8.57 6.51
N ASN A 79 16.65 9.01 5.92
CA ASN A 79 17.21 10.32 6.20
C ASN A 79 16.45 11.41 5.45
N PHE A 80 15.50 12.07 6.12
CA PHE A 80 14.67 13.13 5.55
C PHE A 80 15.47 14.35 5.07
N ASN A 81 16.64 14.63 5.65
CA ASN A 81 17.51 15.69 5.15
C ASN A 81 18.10 15.33 3.77
N MET A 82 18.43 14.06 3.55
CA MET A 82 18.88 13.59 2.25
C MET A 82 17.75 13.56 1.22
N LEU A 83 16.52 13.22 1.62
CA LEU A 83 15.34 13.31 0.76
C LEU A 83 15.10 14.76 0.31
N LYS A 84 15.10 15.71 1.25
CA LYS A 84 15.00 17.13 0.95
C LYS A 84 16.12 17.59 0.02
N LYS A 85 17.37 17.18 0.28
CA LYS A 85 18.50 17.52 -0.57
C LYS A 85 18.34 16.96 -1.98
N GLY A 86 17.99 15.68 -2.14
CA GLY A 86 17.78 15.05 -3.44
C GLY A 86 16.70 15.78 -4.26
N ALA A 87 15.57 16.13 -3.63
CA ALA A 87 14.52 16.91 -4.28
C ALA A 87 15.01 18.29 -4.72
N ALA A 88 15.77 19.00 -3.87
CA ALA A 88 16.34 20.30 -4.20
C ALA A 88 17.38 20.22 -5.32
N ASP A 89 18.25 19.22 -5.30
CA ASP A 89 19.26 18.98 -6.33
C ASP A 89 18.58 18.74 -7.69
N PHE A 90 17.52 17.92 -7.71
CA PHE A 90 16.78 17.64 -8.95
C PHE A 90 16.08 18.88 -9.49
N VAL A 91 15.43 19.68 -8.65
CA VAL A 91 14.77 20.94 -9.06
C VAL A 91 15.78 21.96 -9.59
N ALA A 92 17.00 21.99 -9.04
CA ALA A 92 18.08 22.90 -9.47
C ALA A 92 18.88 22.38 -10.68
N SER A 93 18.69 21.11 -11.09
CA SER A 93 19.46 20.50 -12.17
C SER A 93 19.20 21.18 -13.51
N LYS A 94 20.18 21.13 -14.42
CA LYS A 94 20.14 21.75 -15.75
C LYS A 94 20.28 20.68 -16.82
N GLY A 95 19.75 20.97 -18.00
CA GLY A 95 19.77 20.05 -19.13
C GLY A 95 18.59 19.09 -19.13
N SER A 96 18.62 18.13 -20.02
CA SER A 96 17.57 17.13 -20.17
C SER A 96 17.93 15.85 -19.42
N PRO A 97 16.99 15.18 -18.73
CA PRO A 97 17.21 13.84 -18.18
C PRO A 97 17.65 12.78 -19.21
N ARG A 98 17.57 13.10 -20.52
CA ARG A 98 18.03 12.24 -21.60
C ARG A 98 19.51 12.44 -21.93
N ASP A 99 20.13 13.48 -21.42
CA ASP A 99 21.53 13.79 -21.67
C ASP A 99 22.43 12.91 -20.79
N THR A 100 23.48 12.33 -21.36
CA THR A 100 24.39 11.42 -20.64
C THR A 100 25.10 12.08 -19.44
N ASP A 101 25.26 13.40 -19.47
CA ASP A 101 25.91 14.16 -18.40
C ASP A 101 24.93 14.63 -17.31
N PHE A 102 23.61 14.49 -17.53
CA PHE A 102 22.59 14.92 -16.57
C PHE A 102 22.77 14.26 -15.21
N VAL A 103 23.02 12.95 -15.20
CA VAL A 103 23.18 12.17 -13.97
C VAL A 103 24.40 12.53 -13.15
N LYS A 104 25.43 13.14 -13.75
CA LYS A 104 26.66 13.57 -13.07
C LYS A 104 26.45 14.73 -12.09
N GLN A 105 25.29 15.39 -12.15
CA GLN A 105 24.93 16.49 -11.25
C GLN A 105 24.50 16.01 -9.86
N PHE A 106 24.24 14.72 -9.70
CA PHE A 106 23.72 14.16 -8.45
C PHE A 106 24.80 13.44 -7.64
N LYS A 107 24.63 13.47 -6.31
CA LYS A 107 25.54 12.79 -5.38
C LYS A 107 25.54 11.26 -5.55
N VAL A 108 24.39 10.70 -5.93
CA VAL A 108 24.20 9.30 -6.27
C VAL A 108 23.63 9.24 -7.66
N ASN A 109 24.19 8.38 -8.53
CA ASN A 109 23.69 8.27 -9.89
C ASN A 109 22.26 7.72 -9.90
N PRO A 110 21.26 8.44 -10.43
CA PRO A 110 19.88 7.96 -10.52
C PRO A 110 19.72 6.67 -11.34
N GLU A 111 20.65 6.35 -12.25
CA GLU A 111 20.62 5.10 -13.02
C GLU A 111 20.85 3.87 -12.13
N ASP A 112 21.54 4.03 -11.00
CA ASP A 112 21.75 2.98 -10.01
C ASP A 112 20.52 2.74 -9.10
N MET A 113 19.44 3.51 -9.28
CA MET A 113 18.29 3.51 -8.36
C MET A 113 17.74 2.11 -8.13
N ASN A 114 17.51 1.34 -9.19
CA ASN A 114 16.93 -0.02 -9.04
C ASN A 114 17.85 -0.95 -8.26
N ARG A 115 19.17 -0.89 -8.53
CA ARG A 115 20.15 -1.71 -7.82
C ARG A 115 20.20 -1.35 -6.34
N ILE A 116 20.37 -0.06 -6.03
CA ILE A 116 20.47 0.45 -4.65
C ILE A 116 19.17 0.18 -3.88
N MET A 117 18.01 0.40 -4.51
CA MET A 117 16.72 0.15 -3.87
C MET A 117 16.51 -1.34 -3.59
N ASN A 118 16.85 -2.22 -4.53
CA ASN A 118 16.71 -3.67 -4.33
C ASN A 118 17.63 -4.16 -3.21
N GLU A 119 18.91 -3.76 -3.22
CA GLU A 119 19.85 -4.10 -2.13
C GLU A 119 19.37 -3.60 -0.76
N PHE A 120 18.81 -2.37 -0.72
CA PHE A 120 18.26 -1.81 0.52
C PHE A 120 17.03 -2.57 1.01
N ILE A 121 16.06 -2.85 0.11
CA ILE A 121 14.82 -3.57 0.44
C ILE A 121 15.15 -4.98 0.92
N GLU A 122 16.07 -5.69 0.25
CA GLU A 122 16.52 -7.02 0.65
C GLU A 122 17.12 -7.02 2.05
N LYS A 123 18.07 -6.11 2.33
CA LYS A 123 18.64 -5.96 3.68
C LYS A 123 17.60 -5.57 4.73
N ARG A 124 16.65 -4.75 4.36
CA ARG A 124 15.55 -4.38 5.25
C ARG A 124 14.64 -5.56 5.57
N ALA A 125 14.31 -6.37 4.57
CA ALA A 125 13.50 -7.58 4.73
C ALA A 125 14.22 -8.60 5.63
N GLU A 126 15.53 -8.85 5.44
CA GLU A 126 16.34 -9.69 6.32
C GLU A 126 16.29 -9.21 7.78
N TYR A 127 16.46 -7.90 8.00
CA TYR A 127 16.44 -7.31 9.34
C TYR A 127 15.06 -7.45 10.02
N VAL A 128 13.99 -7.09 9.30
CA VAL A 128 12.60 -7.18 9.81
C VAL A 128 12.24 -8.65 10.08
N GLY A 129 12.59 -9.54 9.16
CA GLY A 129 12.36 -10.98 9.30
C GLY A 129 13.05 -11.56 10.55
N ALA A 130 14.32 -11.18 10.79
CA ALA A 130 15.03 -11.64 11.98
C ALA A 130 14.38 -11.19 13.30
N ILE A 131 13.91 -9.93 13.35
CA ILE A 131 13.17 -9.41 14.51
C ILE A 131 11.85 -10.15 14.68
N ASN A 132 11.05 -10.26 13.62
CA ASN A 132 9.74 -10.88 13.68
C ASN A 132 9.84 -12.35 14.11
N LYS A 133 10.84 -13.09 13.61
CA LYS A 133 11.08 -14.49 13.99
C LYS A 133 11.41 -14.63 15.48
N ALA A 134 12.25 -13.73 16.02
CA ALA A 134 12.57 -13.73 17.44
C ALA A 134 11.35 -13.39 18.31
N GLU A 135 10.54 -12.42 17.89
CA GLU A 135 9.31 -12.03 18.58
C GLU A 135 8.22 -13.08 18.48
N GLU A 136 8.11 -13.75 17.33
CA GLU A 136 7.19 -14.89 17.14
C GLU A 136 7.52 -16.01 18.15
N ALA A 137 8.77 -16.44 18.20
CA ALA A 137 9.21 -17.47 19.13
C ALA A 137 8.85 -17.11 20.58
N LYS A 138 9.11 -15.86 20.97
CA LYS A 138 8.77 -15.34 22.30
C LYS A 138 7.25 -15.36 22.55
N PHE A 139 6.47 -14.92 21.56
CA PHE A 139 5.02 -14.89 21.65
C PHE A 139 4.45 -16.29 21.81
N LEU A 140 4.85 -17.24 20.96
CA LEU A 140 4.34 -18.62 20.97
C LEU A 140 4.72 -19.34 22.25
N GLU A 141 5.96 -19.15 22.75
CA GLU A 141 6.40 -19.69 24.04
C GLU A 141 5.59 -19.15 25.24
N ALA A 142 5.21 -17.91 25.21
CA ALA A 142 4.35 -17.33 26.23
C ALA A 142 2.88 -17.78 26.06
N ASN A 143 2.40 -17.85 24.82
CA ASN A 143 1.01 -18.15 24.50
C ASN A 143 0.62 -19.58 24.87
N LYS A 144 1.48 -20.57 24.62
CA LYS A 144 1.21 -21.97 24.95
C LYS A 144 1.00 -22.25 26.46
N LYS A 145 1.44 -21.29 27.31
CA LYS A 145 1.27 -21.36 28.77
C LYS A 145 -0.06 -20.79 29.24
N LYS A 146 -0.82 -20.15 28.35
CA LYS A 146 -2.13 -19.57 28.69
C LYS A 146 -3.18 -20.67 28.82
N THR A 147 -4.11 -20.47 29.75
CA THR A 147 -5.22 -21.40 29.97
C THR A 147 -6.04 -21.59 28.68
N GLY A 148 -6.32 -22.84 28.32
CA GLY A 148 -7.13 -23.22 27.17
C GLY A 148 -6.38 -23.24 25.83
N VAL A 149 -5.12 -22.83 25.78
CA VAL A 149 -4.30 -22.97 24.58
C VAL A 149 -3.83 -24.41 24.43
N GLN A 150 -4.05 -24.98 23.26
CA GLN A 150 -3.57 -26.28 22.83
C GLN A 150 -2.55 -26.09 21.72
N VAL A 151 -1.68 -27.08 21.52
CA VAL A 151 -0.60 -27.03 20.51
C VAL A 151 -0.62 -28.34 19.73
N THR A 152 -0.59 -28.25 18.41
CA THR A 152 -0.47 -29.41 17.52
C THR A 152 0.99 -29.81 17.31
N GLU A 153 1.24 -30.94 16.65
CA GLU A 153 2.59 -31.40 16.29
C GLU A 153 3.30 -30.44 15.33
N SER A 154 2.55 -29.75 14.46
CA SER A 154 3.08 -28.73 13.54
C SER A 154 3.49 -27.42 14.23
N GLY A 155 3.08 -27.25 15.50
CA GLY A 155 3.29 -26.01 16.26
C GLY A 155 2.16 -24.99 16.16
N LEU A 156 1.07 -25.30 15.45
CA LEU A 156 -0.13 -24.49 15.47
C LEU A 156 -0.68 -24.42 16.90
N GLN A 157 -0.92 -23.22 17.40
CA GLN A 157 -1.59 -23.04 18.70
C GLN A 157 -3.02 -22.60 18.48
N TYR A 158 -3.93 -23.11 19.32
CA TYR A 158 -5.34 -22.85 19.13
C TYR A 158 -6.13 -22.88 20.45
N ILE A 159 -7.29 -22.24 20.44
CA ILE A 159 -8.30 -22.31 21.49
C ILE A 159 -9.63 -22.63 20.83
N ILE A 160 -10.23 -23.75 21.17
CA ILE A 160 -11.60 -24.05 20.78
C ILE A 160 -12.54 -23.28 21.71
N LYS A 161 -13.34 -22.36 21.15
CA LYS A 161 -14.38 -21.62 21.87
C LYS A 161 -15.70 -22.39 21.88
N GLU A 162 -16.05 -22.97 20.73
CA GLU A 162 -17.21 -23.78 20.49
C GLU A 162 -16.80 -24.95 19.58
N ALA A 163 -17.04 -26.18 19.98
CA ALA A 163 -16.57 -27.34 19.20
C ALA A 163 -17.32 -27.50 17.87
N GLY A 164 -18.57 -27.03 17.81
CA GLY A 164 -19.47 -27.30 16.69
C GLY A 164 -20.05 -28.68 16.67
N SER A 165 -20.61 -29.07 15.53
CA SER A 165 -21.21 -30.40 15.32
C SER A 165 -20.16 -31.48 15.06
N GLU A 166 -20.62 -32.75 14.90
CA GLU A 166 -19.76 -33.87 14.49
C GLU A 166 -19.29 -33.78 13.03
N VAL A 167 -19.94 -32.93 12.23
CA VAL A 167 -19.58 -32.71 10.81
C VAL A 167 -18.37 -31.81 10.74
N LYS A 168 -17.22 -32.38 10.36
CA LYS A 168 -15.91 -31.68 10.23
C LYS A 168 -15.33 -31.91 8.85
N PRO A 169 -14.54 -30.91 8.36
CA PRO A 169 -13.68 -31.20 7.22
C PRO A 169 -12.71 -32.34 7.57
N ASN A 170 -12.48 -33.25 6.65
CA ASN A 170 -11.63 -34.40 6.90
C ASN A 170 -10.43 -34.53 5.96
N ASN A 171 -10.35 -33.63 4.96
CA ASN A 171 -9.24 -33.59 4.06
C ASN A 171 -9.04 -32.14 3.51
N SER A 172 -7.86 -31.90 2.93
CA SER A 172 -7.49 -30.59 2.39
C SER A 172 -8.28 -30.16 1.14
N LYS A 173 -9.07 -31.04 0.52
CA LYS A 173 -9.88 -30.70 -0.66
C LYS A 173 -11.28 -30.25 -0.29
N ASP A 174 -11.64 -30.35 0.98
CA ASP A 174 -12.96 -29.94 1.46
C ASP A 174 -13.12 -28.42 1.34
N THR A 175 -14.36 -28.01 1.18
CA THR A 175 -14.76 -26.61 1.10
C THR A 175 -15.56 -26.26 2.34
N VAL A 176 -15.23 -25.12 2.94
CA VAL A 176 -15.91 -24.60 4.13
C VAL A 176 -16.41 -23.18 3.89
N PHE A 177 -17.42 -22.79 4.64
CA PHE A 177 -17.94 -21.41 4.68
C PHE A 177 -17.63 -20.84 6.06
N VAL A 178 -16.89 -19.73 6.09
CA VAL A 178 -16.39 -19.15 7.34
C VAL A 178 -16.63 -17.66 7.43
N HIS A 179 -16.85 -17.19 8.65
CA HIS A 179 -16.61 -15.83 9.06
C HIS A 179 -15.32 -15.81 9.86
N TYR A 180 -14.50 -14.78 9.68
CA TYR A 180 -13.22 -14.74 10.36
C TYR A 180 -12.70 -13.32 10.56
N LYS A 181 -11.76 -13.22 11.46
CA LYS A 181 -10.96 -12.04 11.67
C LYS A 181 -9.49 -12.43 11.66
N LEU A 182 -8.75 -11.89 10.69
CA LEU A 182 -7.29 -12.00 10.62
C LEU A 182 -6.68 -10.78 11.25
N ALA A 183 -5.84 -10.98 12.25
CA ALA A 183 -5.14 -9.90 12.93
C ALA A 183 -3.70 -10.30 13.22
N LEU A 184 -2.82 -9.31 13.28
CA LEU A 184 -1.45 -9.48 13.76
C LEU A 184 -1.40 -9.62 15.27
N LYS A 185 -0.26 -10.06 15.80
CA LYS A 185 -0.04 -10.23 17.26
C LYS A 185 -0.27 -8.97 18.09
N ASP A 186 -0.12 -7.79 17.50
CA ASP A 186 -0.36 -6.48 18.13
C ASP A 186 -1.83 -6.04 18.11
N GLY A 187 -2.71 -6.86 17.48
CA GLY A 187 -4.13 -6.60 17.32
C GLY A 187 -4.50 -5.83 16.05
N THR A 188 -3.54 -5.46 15.20
CA THR A 188 -3.80 -4.82 13.91
C THR A 188 -4.63 -5.77 13.05
N VAL A 189 -5.84 -5.36 12.67
CA VAL A 189 -6.75 -6.15 11.83
C VAL A 189 -6.33 -6.00 10.37
N ILE A 190 -6.03 -7.12 9.73
CA ILE A 190 -5.68 -7.19 8.31
C ILE A 190 -6.94 -7.42 7.48
N GLU A 191 -7.79 -8.32 7.92
CA GLU A 191 -9.02 -8.68 7.22
C GLU A 191 -10.08 -9.16 8.20
N GLU A 192 -11.34 -8.83 7.94
CA GLU A 192 -12.46 -9.28 8.75
C GLU A 192 -13.69 -9.53 7.86
N VAL A 193 -14.27 -10.70 7.99
CA VAL A 193 -15.57 -11.06 7.45
C VAL A 193 -16.51 -11.27 8.63
N ALA A 194 -17.27 -10.21 8.93
CA ALA A 194 -18.17 -10.18 10.09
C ALA A 194 -19.40 -11.08 9.89
N LEU A 195 -20.05 -11.49 10.98
CA LEU A 195 -21.20 -12.38 10.95
C LEU A 195 -22.40 -11.84 10.17
N GLU A 196 -22.51 -10.53 10.04
CA GLU A 196 -23.57 -9.85 9.27
C GLU A 196 -23.32 -9.86 7.76
N GLN A 197 -22.13 -10.26 7.33
CA GLN A 197 -21.75 -10.41 5.92
C GLN A 197 -21.98 -11.85 5.46
N PRO A 198 -22.09 -12.11 4.16
CA PRO A 198 -22.07 -13.47 3.64
C PRO A 198 -20.75 -14.18 4.01
N ALA A 199 -20.86 -15.43 4.48
CA ALA A 199 -19.69 -16.25 4.75
C ALA A 199 -18.85 -16.47 3.50
N VAL A 200 -17.53 -16.47 3.65
CA VAL A 200 -16.60 -16.72 2.55
C VAL A 200 -16.42 -18.23 2.35
N MET A 201 -16.52 -18.64 1.10
CA MET A 201 -16.25 -20.02 0.68
C MET A 201 -14.74 -20.21 0.50
N LEU A 202 -14.16 -21.16 1.24
CA LEU A 202 -12.74 -21.49 1.20
C LEU A 202 -12.54 -22.97 0.89
N MET A 203 -11.67 -23.25 -0.08
CA MET A 203 -11.12 -24.59 -0.28
C MET A 203 -9.88 -24.75 0.59
N LEU A 204 -9.82 -25.77 1.45
CA LEU A 204 -8.74 -25.92 2.43
C LEU A 204 -7.35 -26.10 1.80
N ASN A 205 -7.26 -26.58 0.57
CA ASN A 205 -5.99 -26.68 -0.18
C ASN A 205 -5.54 -25.35 -0.83
N ARG A 206 -6.29 -24.27 -0.65
CA ARG A 206 -5.97 -22.93 -1.19
C ARG A 206 -5.80 -21.87 -0.11
N VAL A 207 -5.78 -22.27 1.13
CA VAL A 207 -5.51 -21.39 2.28
C VAL A 207 -4.16 -21.74 2.89
N ILE A 208 -3.69 -20.94 3.82
CA ILE A 208 -2.44 -21.20 4.54
C ILE A 208 -2.51 -22.53 5.32
N PRO A 209 -1.37 -23.24 5.49
CA PRO A 209 -1.34 -24.54 6.18
C PRO A 209 -2.01 -24.52 7.56
N GLY A 210 -1.79 -23.49 8.35
CA GLY A 210 -2.40 -23.34 9.67
C GLY A 210 -3.93 -23.27 9.64
N TRP A 211 -4.52 -22.75 8.56
CA TRP A 211 -5.98 -22.80 8.37
C TRP A 211 -6.46 -24.17 7.92
N THR A 212 -5.74 -24.80 7.00
CA THR A 212 -6.04 -26.17 6.57
C THR A 212 -6.09 -27.10 7.77
N GLU A 213 -5.15 -26.98 8.69
CA GLU A 213 -5.09 -27.79 9.91
C GLU A 213 -6.15 -27.33 10.94
N GLY A 214 -6.20 -26.04 11.25
CA GLY A 214 -7.02 -25.50 12.32
C GLY A 214 -8.52 -25.66 12.09
N LEU A 215 -9.00 -25.55 10.84
CA LEU A 215 -10.41 -25.68 10.51
C LEU A 215 -10.90 -27.15 10.60
N GLN A 216 -10.00 -28.13 10.55
CA GLN A 216 -10.34 -29.55 10.78
C GLN A 216 -10.50 -29.90 12.27
N LEU A 217 -10.10 -29.00 13.18
CA LEU A 217 -10.24 -29.20 14.62
C LEU A 217 -11.69 -29.00 15.13
N ILE A 218 -12.49 -28.23 14.40
CA ILE A 218 -13.84 -27.84 14.77
C ILE A 218 -14.88 -28.34 13.76
N GLY A 219 -16.11 -28.54 14.22
CA GLY A 219 -17.24 -28.90 13.37
C GLY A 219 -18.05 -27.69 12.89
N GLU A 220 -19.09 -27.94 12.10
CA GLU A 220 -20.04 -26.95 11.64
C GLU A 220 -20.64 -26.17 12.83
N GLY A 221 -20.66 -24.84 12.74
CA GLY A 221 -21.04 -23.94 13.82
C GLY A 221 -19.96 -23.73 14.89
N GLY A 222 -18.82 -24.41 14.78
CA GLY A 222 -17.72 -24.29 15.72
C GLY A 222 -17.01 -22.93 15.62
N LYS A 223 -16.33 -22.55 16.71
CA LYS A 223 -15.52 -21.33 16.80
C LYS A 223 -14.17 -21.64 17.44
N ALA A 224 -13.11 -21.19 16.81
CA ALA A 224 -11.75 -21.30 17.33
C ALA A 224 -10.95 -20.01 17.13
N THR A 225 -9.97 -19.82 17.98
CA THR A 225 -8.89 -18.87 17.75
C THR A 225 -7.65 -19.66 17.38
N LEU A 226 -7.05 -19.34 16.24
CA LEU A 226 -5.81 -19.95 15.78
C LEU A 226 -4.68 -18.94 15.96
N PHE A 227 -3.55 -19.35 16.53
CA PHE A 227 -2.31 -18.60 16.59
C PHE A 227 -1.34 -19.30 15.66
N VAL A 228 -1.22 -18.77 14.47
CA VAL A 228 -0.55 -19.40 13.34
C VAL A 228 0.92 -19.00 13.32
N PRO A 229 1.87 -19.94 13.52
CA PRO A 229 3.28 -19.66 13.29
C PRO A 229 3.51 -19.24 11.84
N SER A 230 4.49 -18.41 11.60
CA SER A 230 4.79 -17.89 10.25
C SER A 230 5.01 -19.00 9.23
N GLU A 231 5.64 -20.10 9.61
CA GLU A 231 5.86 -21.27 8.75
C GLU A 231 4.57 -21.95 8.30
N LEU A 232 3.50 -21.85 9.09
CA LEU A 232 2.15 -22.31 8.75
C LEU A 232 1.27 -21.21 8.17
N GLY A 233 1.82 -19.99 8.04
CA GLY A 233 1.16 -18.79 7.54
C GLY A 233 1.78 -18.30 6.24
N TYR A 234 2.33 -17.08 6.27
CA TYR A 234 2.85 -16.38 5.10
C TYR A 234 4.38 -16.44 4.97
N GLY A 235 5.08 -17.02 5.97
CA GLY A 235 6.51 -17.32 5.95
C GLY A 235 7.43 -16.14 5.72
N GLU A 236 8.56 -16.43 5.10
CA GLU A 236 9.63 -15.45 4.82
C GLU A 236 9.23 -14.31 3.90
N ARG A 237 8.20 -14.50 3.09
CA ARG A 237 7.78 -13.50 2.11
C ARG A 237 6.74 -12.54 2.65
N GLY A 238 6.04 -12.94 3.71
CA GLY A 238 4.86 -12.20 4.16
C GLY A 238 3.74 -12.20 3.11
N SER A 239 2.82 -11.27 3.26
CA SER A 239 1.70 -11.04 2.33
C SER A 239 1.30 -9.58 2.38
N ASN A 240 0.31 -9.18 1.57
CA ASN A 240 -0.17 -7.81 1.57
C ASN A 240 -0.65 -7.38 2.97
N GLY A 241 0.04 -6.44 3.59
CA GLY A 241 -0.22 -5.97 4.96
C GLY A 241 0.35 -6.84 6.08
N ILE A 242 1.08 -7.92 5.76
CA ILE A 242 1.75 -8.83 6.70
C ILE A 242 3.23 -8.91 6.36
N ASP A 243 4.06 -8.42 7.25
CA ASP A 243 5.52 -8.46 7.11
C ASP A 243 6.05 -9.91 7.12
N PRO A 244 7.30 -10.16 6.61
CA PRO A 244 7.98 -11.44 6.75
C PRO A 244 8.05 -11.92 8.21
N TYR A 245 7.73 -13.23 8.44
CA TYR A 245 7.66 -13.91 9.76
C TYR A 245 6.63 -13.38 10.74
#